data_5e5f1154d6cf9b526983356699439bd9
#
_entry.id   5e5f1154d6cf9b526983356699439bd9
#
_cell.length_a   1.000
_cell.length_b   1.000
_cell.length_c   1.000
_cell.angle_alpha   90.00
_cell.angle_beta   90.00
_cell.angle_gamma   90.00
#
_symmetry.space_group_name_H-M   'P 1'
#
loop_
_entity.id
_entity.type
_entity.pdbx_description
1 polymer ?
#
loop_
_entity_poly.entity_id
_entity_poly.type
_entity_poly.pdbx_seq_one_letter_code
_entity_poly.pdbx_strand_id
1 'polypeptide(L)'
;MQIRYSASPVSASLFKDWEHVVLRMLLLIGACLLGLNAQAATGDIATIDRSVWPEALETPQLFDVASRAQILSFAHQLLESENLSDIQLADRLGLRQLNMATVNLIRNRLWARLFDNWKAAEQSCEADASFCVLVDDVPMLRQRAAEYKVADDSFYARWAAPADAFSQRYLNELLRMAALFPQTSSEVERYNSDELSGDEMPDRTFLLNFESGPTAADGATDWLADFMRQQKINATFFVLGKSLQSRIDSTSPQALQTLYRQQCVGLQGWEYRSHAHWNGWQDSIERTATLTQQMLPDNFVPLFRPPYGHRRADSAQFFRDQQLRVSLWNIDSQDGTGRISAEQTAHRVLTLMLLWRRGNIVFHDTTDKAQQAVPWLMANLAQSGISWEDCHIYPQQLSDEADQDAPEDEDSDEPEDQQRADQPQQSTDQAEEPGEQGE
;
A
#
# COMPACT_ATOMS: atom_id res chain seq x y z
N MET A 1 -30.00 -4.43 87.60
CA MET A 1 -30.70 -4.02 86.38
C MET A 1 -29.84 -4.45 85.18
N GLN A 2 -30.09 -5.68 84.68
CA GLN A 2 -29.35 -6.26 83.60
C GLN A 2 -30.15 -6.08 82.29
N ILE A 3 -29.58 -5.35 81.33
CA ILE A 3 -30.15 -5.20 79.97
C ILE A 3 -29.58 -6.30 79.08
N ARG A 4 -30.44 -7.19 78.61
CA ARG A 4 -30.09 -8.20 77.60
C ARG A 4 -30.24 -7.58 76.22
N TYR A 5 -29.17 -7.58 75.45
CA TYR A 5 -29.23 -7.34 73.98
C TYR A 5 -29.55 -8.63 73.27
N SER A 6 -30.65 -8.62 72.53
CA SER A 6 -31.08 -9.67 71.61
C SER A 6 -30.45 -9.36 70.23
N ALA A 7 -29.57 -10.21 69.74
CA ALA A 7 -29.05 -10.13 68.39
C ALA A 7 -29.97 -10.98 67.46
N SER A 8 -30.56 -10.33 66.49
CA SER A 8 -31.28 -10.97 65.38
C SER A 8 -30.32 -11.55 64.35
N PRO A 9 -30.54 -12.72 63.77
CA PRO A 9 -29.66 -13.26 62.69
C PRO A 9 -29.96 -12.54 61.39
N VAL A 10 -28.92 -11.84 60.83
CA VAL A 10 -28.93 -11.33 59.46
C VAL A 10 -28.84 -12.52 58.51
N SER A 11 -29.78 -12.62 57.57
CA SER A 11 -30.02 -13.74 56.72
C SER A 11 -28.83 -14.02 55.76
N ALA A 12 -28.43 -15.28 55.70
CA ALA A 12 -27.37 -15.82 54.86
C ALA A 12 -27.68 -15.79 53.31
N SER A 13 -28.82 -15.22 52.91
CA SER A 13 -29.23 -15.13 51.50
C SER A 13 -28.54 -14.01 50.70
N LEU A 14 -28.14 -12.93 51.34
CA LEU A 14 -27.50 -11.80 50.65
C LEU A 14 -26.07 -12.11 50.16
N PHE A 15 -25.37 -13.07 50.76
CA PHE A 15 -24.01 -13.42 50.35
C PHE A 15 -23.96 -14.31 49.10
N LYS A 16 -24.97 -15.16 48.85
CA LYS A 16 -25.03 -16.01 47.66
C LYS A 16 -25.29 -15.23 46.38
N ASP A 17 -26.09 -14.18 46.46
CA ASP A 17 -26.39 -13.34 45.27
C ASP A 17 -25.18 -12.47 44.86
N TRP A 18 -24.35 -12.07 45.84
CA TRP A 18 -23.11 -11.32 45.56
C TRP A 18 -22.07 -12.15 44.81
N GLU A 19 -21.85 -13.41 45.20
CA GLU A 19 -20.92 -14.32 44.50
C GLU A 19 -21.31 -14.52 43.02
N HIS A 20 -22.60 -14.67 42.73
CA HIS A 20 -23.11 -14.80 41.37
C HIS A 20 -22.99 -13.50 40.56
N VAL A 21 -23.14 -12.35 41.16
CA VAL A 21 -22.96 -11.05 40.51
C VAL A 21 -21.49 -10.78 40.24
N VAL A 22 -20.58 -11.06 41.19
CA VAL A 22 -19.13 -10.92 41.00
C VAL A 22 -18.62 -11.89 39.95
N LEU A 23 -19.09 -13.16 39.95
CA LEU A 23 -18.70 -14.15 38.94
C LEU A 23 -19.19 -13.78 37.53
N ARG A 24 -20.40 -13.23 37.41
CA ARG A 24 -20.94 -12.70 36.13
C ARG A 24 -20.20 -11.47 35.66
N MET A 25 -19.81 -10.53 36.56
CA MET A 25 -18.95 -9.40 36.20
C MET A 25 -17.55 -9.81 35.76
N LEU A 26 -16.96 -10.80 36.45
CA LEU A 26 -15.64 -11.32 36.05
C LEU A 26 -15.69 -12.07 34.70
N LEU A 27 -16.78 -12.78 34.38
CA LEU A 27 -17.02 -13.43 33.09
C LEU A 27 -17.27 -12.39 31.98
N LEU A 28 -17.98 -11.29 32.27
CA LEU A 28 -18.18 -10.20 31.31
C LEU A 28 -16.90 -9.39 31.06
N ILE A 29 -16.10 -9.14 32.10
CA ILE A 29 -14.79 -8.50 31.97
C ILE A 29 -13.82 -9.42 31.21
N GLY A 30 -13.83 -10.73 31.47
CA GLY A 30 -13.06 -11.73 30.74
C GLY A 30 -13.46 -11.81 29.26
N ALA A 31 -14.77 -11.73 28.94
CA ALA A 31 -15.27 -11.72 27.57
C ALA A 31 -14.94 -10.41 26.84
N CYS A 32 -14.95 -9.26 27.51
CA CYS A 32 -14.51 -7.98 26.96
C CYS A 32 -12.99 -7.92 26.72
N LEU A 33 -12.18 -8.59 27.55
CA LEU A 33 -10.74 -8.65 27.37
C LEU A 33 -10.32 -9.63 26.27
N LEU A 34 -11.16 -10.62 25.92
CA LEU A 34 -10.94 -11.52 24.78
C LEU A 34 -11.37 -10.94 23.43
N GLY A 35 -12.15 -9.83 23.43
CA GLY A 35 -12.63 -9.15 22.22
C GLY A 35 -11.71 -8.04 21.71
N LEU A 36 -10.64 -7.67 22.42
CA LEU A 36 -9.80 -6.50 22.11
C LEU A 36 -8.45 -6.83 21.45
N ASN A 37 -8.16 -8.08 21.13
CA ASN A 37 -6.90 -8.45 20.49
C ASN A 37 -7.07 -9.30 19.22
N ALA A 38 -7.98 -8.87 18.32
CA ALA A 38 -7.89 -9.30 16.93
C ALA A 38 -7.06 -8.28 16.10
N GLN A 39 -6.04 -7.68 16.69
CA GLN A 39 -4.89 -7.27 15.91
C GLN A 39 -4.19 -8.58 15.55
N ALA A 40 -4.35 -8.99 14.30
CA ALA A 40 -3.57 -10.06 13.74
C ALA A 40 -2.11 -9.78 14.11
N ALA A 41 -1.52 -10.67 14.93
CA ALA A 41 -0.14 -10.51 15.34
C ALA A 41 0.69 -10.26 14.07
N THR A 42 1.23 -9.06 13.94
CA THR A 42 2.02 -8.68 12.77
C THR A 42 3.17 -9.68 12.67
N GLY A 43 3.30 -10.38 11.56
CA GLY A 43 4.42 -11.29 11.29
C GLY A 43 5.76 -10.57 11.48
N ASP A 44 6.86 -11.30 11.41
CA ASP A 44 8.19 -10.68 11.46
C ASP A 44 8.35 -9.74 10.27
N ILE A 45 8.88 -8.53 10.53
CA ILE A 45 9.20 -7.56 9.48
C ILE A 45 10.47 -8.03 8.75
N ALA A 46 10.42 -8.04 7.43
CA ALA A 46 11.56 -8.38 6.60
C ALA A 46 12.66 -7.31 6.73
N THR A 47 13.80 -7.71 7.21
CA THR A 47 15.01 -6.90 7.30
C THR A 47 16.22 -7.69 6.81
N ILE A 48 17.21 -6.98 6.28
CA ILE A 48 18.48 -7.53 5.82
C ILE A 48 19.59 -6.55 6.18
N ASP A 49 20.76 -7.05 6.51
CA ASP A 49 21.97 -6.24 6.58
C ASP A 49 22.58 -6.12 5.18
N ARG A 50 22.57 -4.93 4.62
CA ARG A 50 23.13 -4.68 3.27
C ARG A 50 24.65 -4.72 3.21
N SER A 51 25.35 -4.73 4.34
CA SER A 51 26.81 -4.88 4.38
C SER A 51 27.28 -6.27 3.90
N VAL A 52 26.36 -7.25 3.80
CA VAL A 52 26.65 -8.57 3.22
C VAL A 52 26.71 -8.56 1.68
N TRP A 53 26.16 -7.54 1.02
CA TRP A 53 26.31 -7.34 -0.41
C TRP A 53 27.71 -6.80 -0.71
N PRO A 54 28.50 -7.43 -1.60
CA PRO A 54 29.93 -7.17 -1.71
C PRO A 54 30.31 -5.90 -2.47
N GLU A 55 29.36 -5.26 -3.18
CA GLU A 55 29.62 -4.15 -4.10
C GLU A 55 28.82 -2.91 -3.74
N ALA A 56 29.42 -1.73 -3.88
CA ALA A 56 28.68 -0.47 -3.80
C ALA A 56 27.86 -0.25 -5.08
N LEU A 57 26.69 0.42 -4.95
CA LEU A 57 25.79 0.71 -6.09
C LEU A 57 26.22 1.98 -6.81
N GLU A 58 27.48 2.04 -7.25
CA GLU A 58 28.11 3.23 -7.81
C GLU A 58 27.87 3.43 -9.33
N THR A 59 27.16 2.53 -9.96
CA THR A 59 26.80 2.63 -11.38
C THR A 59 25.41 2.03 -11.64
N PRO A 60 24.73 2.42 -12.74
CA PRO A 60 23.50 1.76 -13.16
C PRO A 60 23.64 0.25 -13.37
N GLN A 61 24.79 -0.21 -13.87
CA GLN A 61 25.07 -1.63 -14.08
C GLN A 61 25.15 -2.40 -12.75
N LEU A 62 25.79 -1.84 -11.72
CA LEU A 62 25.86 -2.46 -10.40
C LEU A 62 24.50 -2.48 -9.68
N PHE A 63 23.66 -1.47 -9.93
CA PHE A 63 22.25 -1.51 -9.53
C PHE A 63 21.51 -2.68 -10.19
N ASP A 64 21.70 -2.88 -11.51
CA ASP A 64 21.06 -3.97 -12.24
C ASP A 64 21.54 -5.35 -11.77
N VAL A 65 22.85 -5.53 -11.50
CA VAL A 65 23.40 -6.77 -10.90
C VAL A 65 22.69 -7.10 -9.59
N ALA A 66 22.63 -6.13 -8.68
CA ALA A 66 21.99 -6.30 -7.38
C ALA A 66 20.47 -6.54 -7.53
N SER A 67 19.83 -5.90 -8.50
CA SER A 67 18.41 -6.09 -8.82
C SER A 67 18.15 -7.51 -9.34
N ARG A 68 18.93 -8.01 -10.33
CA ARG A 68 18.80 -9.39 -10.83
C ARG A 68 18.91 -10.42 -9.72
N ALA A 69 19.92 -10.26 -8.86
CA ALA A 69 20.10 -11.12 -7.70
C ALA A 69 18.88 -11.13 -6.78
N GLN A 70 18.33 -9.95 -6.45
CA GLN A 70 17.19 -9.82 -5.57
C GLN A 70 15.90 -10.35 -6.20
N ILE A 71 15.70 -10.12 -7.50
CA ILE A 71 14.55 -10.65 -8.27
C ILE A 71 14.57 -12.19 -8.25
N LEU A 72 15.71 -12.81 -8.53
CA LEU A 72 15.83 -14.30 -8.53
C LEU A 72 15.60 -14.88 -7.13
N SER A 73 16.17 -14.28 -6.07
CA SER A 73 15.93 -14.72 -4.70
C SER A 73 14.46 -14.61 -4.31
N PHE A 74 13.78 -13.51 -4.68
CA PHE A 74 12.35 -13.36 -4.38
C PHE A 74 11.49 -14.31 -5.24
N ALA A 75 11.79 -14.48 -6.53
CA ALA A 75 11.12 -15.42 -7.42
C ALA A 75 11.23 -16.87 -6.91
N HIS A 76 12.39 -17.27 -6.39
CA HIS A 76 12.58 -18.57 -5.75
C HIS A 76 11.63 -18.75 -4.55
N GLN A 77 11.55 -17.78 -3.65
CA GLN A 77 10.65 -17.84 -2.49
C GLN A 77 9.17 -17.79 -2.89
N LEU A 78 8.82 -17.07 -3.97
CA LEU A 78 7.47 -17.05 -4.51
C LEU A 78 7.07 -18.45 -5.02
N LEU A 79 7.94 -19.10 -5.79
CA LEU A 79 7.75 -20.46 -6.28
C LEU A 79 7.60 -21.45 -5.12
N GLU A 80 8.48 -21.39 -4.12
CA GLU A 80 8.40 -22.25 -2.93
C GLU A 80 7.08 -22.05 -2.16
N SER A 81 6.53 -20.83 -2.15
CA SER A 81 5.23 -20.57 -1.52
C SER A 81 4.06 -21.26 -2.22
N GLU A 82 4.17 -21.52 -3.52
CA GLU A 82 3.13 -22.18 -4.32
C GLU A 82 3.12 -23.70 -4.11
N ASN A 83 4.25 -24.29 -3.69
CA ASN A 83 4.37 -25.70 -3.34
C ASN A 83 3.75 -26.03 -1.99
N LEU A 84 3.34 -25.01 -1.19
CA LEU A 84 2.69 -25.23 0.11
C LEU A 84 1.20 -25.54 -0.08
N SER A 85 0.69 -26.53 0.67
CA SER A 85 -0.75 -26.68 0.85
C SER A 85 -1.34 -25.50 1.62
N ASP A 86 -2.67 -25.30 1.51
CA ASP A 86 -3.38 -24.22 2.22
C ASP A 86 -3.12 -24.25 3.73
N ILE A 87 -3.03 -25.45 4.32
CA ILE A 87 -2.74 -25.64 5.75
C ILE A 87 -1.31 -25.17 6.06
N GLN A 88 -0.33 -25.59 5.27
CA GLN A 88 1.07 -25.18 5.46
C GLN A 88 1.26 -23.67 5.27
N LEU A 89 0.57 -23.09 4.29
CA LEU A 89 0.58 -21.66 4.08
C LEU A 89 -0.08 -20.91 5.25
N ALA A 90 -1.23 -21.39 5.74
CA ALA A 90 -1.91 -20.82 6.91
C ALA A 90 -1.00 -20.81 8.15
N ASP A 91 -0.34 -21.94 8.43
CA ASP A 91 0.61 -22.08 9.53
C ASP A 91 1.79 -21.09 9.36
N ARG A 92 2.36 -21.01 8.14
CA ARG A 92 3.47 -20.11 7.80
C ARG A 92 3.10 -18.63 7.99
N LEU A 93 1.85 -18.27 7.64
CA LEU A 93 1.34 -16.90 7.79
C LEU A 93 0.77 -16.62 9.19
N GLY A 94 0.68 -17.61 10.06
CA GLY A 94 0.07 -17.49 11.39
C GLY A 94 -1.42 -17.14 11.33
N LEU A 95 -2.15 -17.70 10.37
CA LEU A 95 -3.58 -17.46 10.12
C LEU A 95 -4.38 -18.75 10.26
N ARG A 96 -5.66 -18.62 10.63
CA ARG A 96 -6.59 -19.77 10.70
C ARG A 96 -7.37 -19.99 9.41
N GLN A 97 -7.55 -18.95 8.64
CA GLN A 97 -8.30 -18.96 7.39
C GLN A 97 -7.58 -18.09 6.37
N LEU A 98 -7.60 -18.50 5.11
CA LEU A 98 -6.98 -17.81 3.98
C LEU A 98 -8.02 -17.52 2.92
N ASN A 99 -7.98 -16.32 2.35
CA ASN A 99 -8.61 -16.04 1.07
C ASN A 99 -7.66 -16.50 -0.05
N MET A 100 -7.71 -17.79 -0.41
CA MET A 100 -6.82 -18.35 -1.43
C MET A 100 -7.04 -17.75 -2.82
N ALA A 101 -8.25 -17.26 -3.13
CA ALA A 101 -8.51 -16.58 -4.40
C ALA A 101 -7.65 -15.30 -4.51
N THR A 102 -7.64 -14.46 -3.48
CA THR A 102 -6.80 -13.26 -3.44
C THR A 102 -5.32 -13.60 -3.32
N VAL A 103 -4.93 -14.59 -2.54
CA VAL A 103 -3.53 -15.06 -2.47
C VAL A 103 -3.02 -15.44 -3.85
N ASN A 104 -3.77 -16.23 -4.62
CA ASN A 104 -3.34 -16.64 -5.96
C ASN A 104 -3.37 -15.50 -6.98
N LEU A 105 -4.33 -14.56 -6.86
CA LEU A 105 -4.35 -13.34 -7.66
C LEU A 105 -3.06 -12.52 -7.44
N ILE A 106 -2.67 -12.31 -6.20
CA ILE A 106 -1.45 -11.57 -5.86
C ILE A 106 -0.19 -12.31 -6.33
N ARG A 107 -0.11 -13.65 -6.14
CA ARG A 107 1.00 -14.45 -6.70
C ARG A 107 1.17 -14.25 -8.20
N ASN A 108 0.07 -14.27 -8.97
CA ASN A 108 0.12 -14.06 -10.42
C ASN A 108 0.59 -12.65 -10.78
N ARG A 109 0.11 -11.62 -10.07
CA ARG A 109 0.59 -10.23 -10.25
C ARG A 109 2.08 -10.09 -9.91
N LEU A 110 2.54 -10.74 -8.84
CA LEU A 110 3.95 -10.74 -8.47
C LEU A 110 4.82 -11.37 -9.58
N TRP A 111 4.39 -12.48 -10.19
CA TRP A 111 5.12 -13.08 -11.32
C TRP A 111 5.22 -12.16 -12.54
N ALA A 112 4.12 -11.52 -12.93
CA ALA A 112 4.12 -10.56 -14.04
C ALA A 112 5.08 -9.40 -13.73
N ARG A 113 4.98 -8.81 -12.56
CA ARG A 113 5.83 -7.70 -12.13
C ARG A 113 7.31 -8.09 -12.04
N LEU A 114 7.64 -9.28 -11.53
CA LEU A 114 9.01 -9.78 -11.50
C LEU A 114 9.58 -9.96 -12.91
N PHE A 115 8.75 -10.42 -13.85
CA PHE A 115 9.16 -10.56 -15.23
C PHE A 115 9.48 -9.21 -15.89
N ASP A 116 8.61 -8.21 -15.72
CA ASP A 116 8.85 -6.85 -16.21
C ASP A 116 10.11 -6.23 -15.61
N ASN A 117 10.32 -6.40 -14.32
CA ASN A 117 11.51 -5.93 -13.62
C ASN A 117 12.77 -6.67 -14.08
N TRP A 118 12.64 -7.98 -14.37
CA TRP A 118 13.74 -8.77 -14.93
C TRP A 118 14.15 -8.24 -16.31
N LYS A 119 13.18 -8.01 -17.20
CA LYS A 119 13.42 -7.47 -18.55
C LYS A 119 14.16 -6.13 -18.53
N ALA A 120 13.87 -5.28 -17.53
CA ALA A 120 14.60 -4.05 -17.32
C ALA A 120 16.03 -4.28 -16.79
N ALA A 121 16.20 -5.21 -15.84
CA ALA A 121 17.49 -5.49 -15.21
C ALA A 121 18.47 -6.27 -16.10
N GLU A 122 17.98 -7.09 -17.05
CA GLU A 122 18.83 -7.89 -17.96
C GLU A 122 19.53 -7.06 -19.03
N GLN A 123 19.09 -5.80 -19.26
CA GLN A 123 19.66 -4.93 -20.29
C GLN A 123 21.16 -4.66 -20.09
N SER A 124 21.67 -4.79 -18.87
CA SER A 124 23.09 -4.61 -18.56
C SER A 124 23.90 -5.92 -18.58
N CYS A 125 23.32 -7.06 -18.99
CA CYS A 125 23.97 -8.37 -18.98
C CYS A 125 25.20 -8.45 -19.90
N GLU A 126 25.27 -7.68 -20.98
CA GLU A 126 26.46 -7.60 -21.82
C GLU A 126 27.64 -6.93 -21.11
N ALA A 127 27.35 -5.99 -20.20
CA ALA A 127 28.38 -5.29 -19.46
C ALA A 127 28.83 -6.07 -18.20
N ASP A 128 27.91 -6.78 -17.56
CA ASP A 128 28.18 -7.64 -16.38
C ASP A 128 27.22 -8.84 -16.40
N ALA A 129 27.77 -10.02 -16.57
CA ALA A 129 27.05 -11.29 -16.68
C ALA A 129 26.60 -11.88 -15.32
N SER A 130 26.87 -11.22 -14.21
CA SER A 130 26.48 -11.68 -12.86
C SER A 130 24.97 -11.81 -12.75
N PHE A 131 24.50 -12.99 -12.34
CA PHE A 131 23.07 -13.37 -12.25
C PHE A 131 22.29 -13.33 -13.57
N CYS A 132 22.95 -13.18 -14.71
CA CYS A 132 22.28 -13.20 -16.01
C CYS A 132 21.89 -14.62 -16.40
N VAL A 133 20.61 -14.80 -16.67
CA VAL A 133 20.02 -16.03 -17.20
C VAL A 133 19.02 -15.65 -18.28
N LEU A 134 18.86 -16.51 -19.29
CA LEU A 134 17.87 -16.27 -20.34
C LEU A 134 16.46 -16.42 -19.78
N VAL A 135 15.62 -15.39 -19.97
CA VAL A 135 14.22 -15.35 -19.57
C VAL A 135 13.42 -14.61 -20.64
N ASP A 136 12.59 -15.35 -21.38
CA ASP A 136 11.78 -14.80 -22.47
C ASP A 136 10.31 -14.61 -22.06
N ASP A 137 9.86 -15.35 -21.04
CA ASP A 137 8.50 -15.31 -20.52
C ASP A 137 8.42 -15.67 -19.03
N VAL A 138 7.23 -15.56 -18.44
CA VAL A 138 6.97 -15.89 -17.02
C VAL A 138 7.23 -17.39 -16.73
N PRO A 139 6.82 -18.36 -17.57
CA PRO A 139 7.17 -19.77 -17.38
C PRO A 139 8.69 -20.02 -17.29
N MET A 140 9.47 -19.36 -18.13
CA MET A 140 10.93 -19.47 -18.08
C MET A 140 11.51 -18.81 -16.81
N LEU A 141 11.00 -17.66 -16.37
CA LEU A 141 11.39 -17.06 -15.09
C LEU A 141 11.12 -18.02 -13.93
N ARG A 142 9.97 -18.71 -13.91
CA ARG A 142 9.64 -19.75 -12.93
C ARG A 142 10.65 -20.91 -12.95
N GLN A 143 11.06 -21.36 -14.14
CA GLN A 143 12.09 -22.38 -14.27
C GLN A 143 13.42 -21.89 -13.69
N ARG A 144 13.85 -20.66 -14.01
CA ARG A 144 15.09 -20.08 -13.47
C ARG A 144 15.02 -19.90 -11.95
N ALA A 145 13.87 -19.54 -11.42
CA ALA A 145 13.62 -19.47 -9.98
C ALA A 145 13.78 -20.85 -9.30
N ALA A 146 13.32 -21.95 -9.94
CA ALA A 146 13.51 -23.30 -9.42
C ALA A 146 14.98 -23.76 -9.42
N GLU A 147 15.76 -23.31 -10.42
CA GLU A 147 17.17 -23.62 -10.58
C GLU A 147 18.08 -22.67 -9.79
N TYR A 148 17.53 -21.60 -9.22
CA TYR A 148 18.29 -20.54 -8.56
C TYR A 148 19.07 -21.05 -7.37
N LYS A 149 20.38 -20.85 -7.42
CA LYS A 149 21.30 -21.18 -6.34
C LYS A 149 22.57 -20.32 -6.47
N VAL A 150 22.99 -19.71 -5.38
CA VAL A 150 24.30 -19.07 -5.27
C VAL A 150 25.28 -20.11 -4.71
N ALA A 151 26.40 -20.35 -5.41
CA ALA A 151 27.41 -21.30 -4.98
C ALA A 151 28.13 -20.81 -3.71
N ASP A 152 28.51 -21.73 -2.82
CA ASP A 152 29.11 -21.42 -1.53
C ASP A 152 30.50 -20.74 -1.65
N ASP A 153 31.18 -20.90 -2.77
CA ASP A 153 32.45 -20.26 -3.13
C ASP A 153 32.29 -19.00 -3.99
N SER A 154 31.04 -18.59 -4.25
CA SER A 154 30.74 -17.38 -5.01
C SER A 154 31.15 -16.12 -4.25
N PHE A 155 31.51 -15.09 -5.02
CA PHE A 155 31.68 -13.73 -4.49
C PHE A 155 30.45 -13.22 -3.72
N TYR A 156 29.24 -13.66 -4.08
CA TYR A 156 27.97 -13.31 -3.48
C TYR A 156 27.48 -14.27 -2.39
N ALA A 157 28.26 -15.28 -2.01
CA ALA A 157 27.86 -16.33 -1.05
C ALA A 157 27.36 -15.78 0.29
N ARG A 158 28.02 -14.72 0.83
CA ARG A 158 27.62 -14.09 2.10
C ARG A 158 26.26 -13.43 2.07
N TRP A 159 25.82 -12.98 0.90
CA TRP A 159 24.55 -12.31 0.68
C TRP A 159 23.40 -13.31 0.53
N ALA A 160 23.62 -14.47 -0.04
CA ALA A 160 22.58 -15.41 -0.47
C ALA A 160 21.58 -15.78 0.64
N ALA A 161 22.03 -16.34 1.75
CA ALA A 161 21.14 -16.78 2.82
C ALA A 161 20.40 -15.61 3.52
N PRO A 162 21.02 -14.44 3.82
CA PRO A 162 20.29 -13.26 4.27
C PRO A 162 19.22 -12.76 3.27
N ALA A 163 19.51 -12.81 1.96
CA ALA A 163 18.57 -12.39 0.93
C ALA A 163 17.37 -13.33 0.82
N ASP A 164 17.60 -14.64 0.89
CA ASP A 164 16.50 -15.61 0.90
C ASP A 164 15.61 -15.45 2.13
N ALA A 165 16.20 -15.23 3.29
CA ALA A 165 15.44 -14.96 4.51
C ALA A 165 14.63 -13.65 4.44
N PHE A 166 15.20 -12.61 3.83
CA PHE A 166 14.48 -11.36 3.57
C PHE A 166 13.31 -11.60 2.60
N SER A 167 13.58 -12.21 1.45
CA SER A 167 12.61 -12.50 0.39
C SER A 167 11.44 -13.34 0.92
N GLN A 168 11.72 -14.35 1.74
CA GLN A 168 10.70 -15.18 2.37
C GLN A 168 9.82 -14.38 3.33
N ARG A 169 10.41 -13.55 4.21
CA ARG A 169 9.65 -12.75 5.18
C ARG A 169 8.82 -11.69 4.48
N TYR A 170 9.38 -10.99 3.49
CA TYR A 170 8.66 -9.98 2.73
C TYR A 170 7.50 -10.58 1.93
N LEU A 171 7.70 -11.72 1.29
CA LEU A 171 6.61 -12.45 0.64
C LEU A 171 5.51 -12.82 1.65
N ASN A 172 5.87 -13.25 2.87
CA ASN A 172 4.88 -13.54 3.90
C ASN A 172 4.09 -12.30 4.32
N GLU A 173 4.70 -11.10 4.37
CA GLU A 173 3.97 -9.84 4.59
C GLU A 173 2.89 -9.64 3.51
N LEU A 174 3.26 -9.74 2.23
CA LEU A 174 2.35 -9.55 1.09
C LEU A 174 1.23 -10.60 1.08
N LEU A 175 1.58 -11.88 1.22
CA LEU A 175 0.58 -12.97 1.21
C LEU A 175 -0.34 -12.95 2.42
N ARG A 176 0.13 -12.43 3.57
CA ARG A 176 -0.71 -12.26 4.75
C ARG A 176 -1.78 -11.18 4.51
N MET A 177 -1.43 -10.04 3.91
CA MET A 177 -2.41 -9.00 3.51
C MET A 177 -3.42 -9.56 2.52
N ALA A 178 -2.98 -10.27 1.49
CA ALA A 178 -3.84 -10.92 0.51
C ALA A 178 -4.78 -11.95 1.14
N ALA A 179 -4.28 -12.77 2.07
CA ALA A 179 -5.05 -13.82 2.74
C ALA A 179 -6.15 -13.27 3.65
N LEU A 180 -5.99 -12.06 4.17
CA LEU A 180 -6.96 -11.37 5.03
C LEU A 180 -7.98 -10.53 4.23
N PHE A 181 -7.74 -10.31 2.95
CA PHE A 181 -8.67 -9.55 2.10
C PHE A 181 -10.02 -10.29 1.95
N PRO A 182 -11.20 -9.62 2.00
CA PRO A 182 -11.44 -8.18 2.14
C PRO A 182 -11.63 -7.69 3.58
N GLN A 183 -11.29 -8.46 4.60
CA GLN A 183 -11.39 -8.04 6.00
C GLN A 183 -10.43 -6.87 6.29
N THR A 184 -9.33 -6.83 5.55
CA THR A 184 -8.37 -5.73 5.56
C THR A 184 -8.20 -5.24 4.12
N SER A 185 -8.67 -4.05 3.79
CA SER A 185 -8.28 -3.39 2.55
C SER A 185 -6.85 -2.89 2.70
N SER A 186 -6.05 -3.08 1.66
CA SER A 186 -4.61 -2.83 1.74
C SER A 186 -4.06 -2.25 0.44
N GLU A 187 -2.81 -1.82 0.49
CA GLU A 187 -2.03 -1.35 -0.65
C GLU A 187 -1.72 -2.46 -1.69
N VAL A 188 -1.89 -3.71 -1.32
CA VAL A 188 -1.64 -4.87 -2.22
C VAL A 188 -2.73 -5.01 -3.28
N GLU A 189 -3.97 -4.58 -2.98
CA GLU A 189 -5.11 -4.70 -3.88
C GLU A 189 -5.63 -3.32 -4.28
N ARG A 190 -5.57 -2.98 -5.56
CA ARG A 190 -6.24 -1.79 -6.13
C ARG A 190 -7.69 -2.13 -6.46
N TYR A 191 -8.60 -1.23 -6.13
CA TYR A 191 -10.03 -1.41 -6.43
C TYR A 191 -10.42 -0.94 -7.83
N ASN A 192 -9.61 -0.07 -8.44
CA ASN A 192 -9.80 0.46 -9.78
C ASN A 192 -8.49 1.00 -10.36
N SER A 193 -8.49 1.33 -11.65
CA SER A 193 -7.32 1.85 -12.37
C SER A 193 -6.90 3.26 -11.94
N ASP A 194 -7.82 4.04 -11.31
CA ASP A 194 -7.51 5.41 -10.86
C ASP A 194 -6.65 5.43 -9.58
N GLU A 195 -6.50 4.29 -8.88
CA GLU A 195 -5.65 4.18 -7.71
C GLU A 195 -4.18 3.99 -8.12
N LEU A 196 -3.31 4.79 -7.52
CA LEU A 196 -1.87 4.82 -7.80
C LEU A 196 -1.10 4.04 -6.75
N SER A 197 -0.12 3.25 -7.16
CA SER A 197 0.73 2.47 -6.25
C SER A 197 2.22 2.73 -6.42
N GLY A 198 2.62 3.34 -7.55
CA GLY A 198 4.00 3.54 -7.97
C GLY A 198 4.49 2.48 -8.97
N ASP A 199 3.67 1.46 -9.27
CA ASP A 199 4.01 0.45 -10.29
C ASP A 199 3.98 1.03 -11.70
N GLU A 200 3.28 2.14 -11.88
CA GLU A 200 3.10 2.88 -13.12
C GLU A 200 4.35 3.66 -13.56
N MET A 201 5.28 3.92 -12.63
CA MET A 201 6.46 4.74 -12.90
C MET A 201 7.44 4.05 -13.89
N PRO A 202 8.24 4.81 -14.62
CA PRO A 202 9.35 4.28 -15.41
C PRO A 202 10.36 3.50 -14.57
N ASP A 203 11.12 2.62 -15.21
CA ASP A 203 12.20 1.88 -14.54
C ASP A 203 13.18 2.81 -13.82
N ARG A 204 13.61 2.44 -12.62
CA ARG A 204 14.52 3.19 -11.72
C ARG A 204 14.01 4.58 -11.31
N THR A 205 12.70 4.82 -11.41
CA THR A 205 12.06 6.07 -10.96
C THR A 205 11.31 5.83 -9.64
N PHE A 206 11.55 6.71 -8.66
CA PHE A 206 10.96 6.58 -7.33
C PHE A 206 10.43 7.93 -6.84
N LEU A 207 9.31 7.90 -6.12
CA LEU A 207 8.75 9.06 -5.44
C LEU A 207 8.82 8.86 -3.92
N LEU A 208 9.41 9.83 -3.23
CA LEU A 208 9.42 9.84 -1.77
C LEU A 208 8.12 10.43 -1.24
N ASN A 209 7.51 9.72 -0.30
CA ASN A 209 6.32 10.18 0.39
C ASN A 209 6.54 10.14 1.90
N PHE A 210 6.05 11.17 2.58
CA PHE A 210 6.02 11.28 4.03
C PHE A 210 4.57 11.42 4.49
N GLU A 211 4.21 10.78 5.60
CA GLU A 211 2.81 10.80 6.04
C GLU A 211 2.64 11.02 7.54
N SER A 212 1.40 11.37 7.93
CA SER A 212 0.89 11.55 9.29
C SER A 212 1.24 12.86 9.99
N GLY A 213 2.02 13.73 9.34
CA GLY A 213 2.34 15.07 9.84
C GLY A 213 1.25 16.14 9.58
N PRO A 214 1.63 17.43 9.73
CA PRO A 214 2.92 17.89 10.23
C PRO A 214 3.10 17.70 11.75
N THR A 215 4.36 17.56 12.16
CA THR A 215 4.74 17.64 13.59
C THR A 215 4.64 19.07 14.13
N ALA A 216 4.85 19.27 15.42
CA ALA A 216 5.08 20.60 15.98
C ALA A 216 6.29 21.27 15.30
N ALA A 217 6.39 22.62 15.43
CA ALA A 217 7.49 23.36 14.84
C ALA A 217 8.86 22.84 15.31
N ASP A 218 9.85 22.92 14.44
CA ASP A 218 11.21 22.41 14.64
C ASP A 218 11.26 20.87 14.84
N GLY A 219 10.23 20.15 14.40
CA GLY A 219 10.15 18.70 14.50
C GLY A 219 10.65 17.97 13.23
N ALA A 220 10.27 16.67 13.13
CA ALA A 220 10.75 15.81 12.06
C ALA A 220 10.26 16.28 10.67
N THR A 221 9.02 16.80 10.57
CA THR A 221 8.50 17.34 9.31
C THR A 221 9.35 18.51 8.80
N ASP A 222 9.73 19.44 9.68
CA ASP A 222 10.57 20.60 9.32
C ASP A 222 11.93 20.15 8.82
N TRP A 223 12.57 19.24 9.54
CA TRP A 223 13.86 18.70 9.16
C TRP A 223 13.82 17.99 7.79
N LEU A 224 12.82 17.15 7.56
CA LEU A 224 12.68 16.40 6.31
C LEU A 224 12.41 17.33 5.13
N ALA A 225 11.49 18.29 5.26
CA ALA A 225 11.20 19.25 4.21
C ALA A 225 12.42 20.12 3.87
N ASP A 226 13.21 20.51 4.87
CA ASP A 226 14.47 21.24 4.68
C ASP A 226 15.52 20.36 3.99
N PHE A 227 15.69 19.13 4.42
CA PHE A 227 16.62 18.19 3.82
C PHE A 227 16.29 17.94 2.35
N MET A 228 15.02 17.70 2.00
CA MET A 228 14.58 17.50 0.63
C MET A 228 14.89 18.73 -0.26
N ARG A 229 14.64 19.95 0.24
CA ARG A 229 15.02 21.18 -0.47
C ARG A 229 16.52 21.29 -0.72
N GLN A 230 17.35 20.95 0.28
CA GLN A 230 18.82 20.96 0.16
C GLN A 230 19.29 19.97 -0.90
N GLN A 231 18.64 18.81 -1.01
CA GLN A 231 18.92 17.81 -2.04
C GLN A 231 18.34 18.18 -3.42
N LYS A 232 17.52 19.24 -3.52
CA LYS A 232 16.78 19.68 -4.72
C LYS A 232 15.83 18.59 -5.24
N ILE A 233 15.24 17.86 -4.33
CA ILE A 233 14.24 16.82 -4.57
C ILE A 233 12.95 17.29 -3.91
N ASN A 234 11.83 17.15 -4.60
CA ASN A 234 10.52 17.32 -4.01
C ASN A 234 9.92 15.97 -3.61
N ALA A 235 9.12 15.99 -2.57
CA ALA A 235 8.43 14.83 -2.05
C ALA A 235 6.96 15.16 -1.77
N THR A 236 6.11 14.17 -1.66
CA THR A 236 4.72 14.36 -1.24
C THR A 236 4.58 14.15 0.27
N PHE A 237 4.04 15.14 0.97
CA PHE A 237 3.68 15.07 2.37
C PHE A 237 2.16 14.87 2.51
N PHE A 238 1.74 13.70 2.93
CA PHE A 238 0.32 13.37 3.17
C PHE A 238 -0.06 13.80 4.59
N VAL A 239 -0.81 14.90 4.71
CA VAL A 239 -1.10 15.54 5.98
C VAL A 239 -2.42 15.10 6.59
N LEU A 240 -2.45 14.97 7.93
CA LEU A 240 -3.68 14.88 8.70
C LEU A 240 -4.24 16.29 8.93
N GLY A 241 -5.52 16.51 8.62
CA GLY A 241 -6.15 17.82 8.77
C GLY A 241 -6.06 18.37 10.19
N LYS A 242 -6.20 17.52 11.20
CA LYS A 242 -6.05 17.88 12.62
C LYS A 242 -4.63 18.35 12.96
N SER A 243 -3.61 17.66 12.45
CA SER A 243 -2.20 18.05 12.63
C SER A 243 -1.89 19.37 11.91
N LEU A 244 -2.41 19.53 10.69
CA LEU A 244 -2.27 20.75 9.91
C LEU A 244 -2.91 21.95 10.63
N GLN A 245 -4.15 21.80 11.13
CA GLN A 245 -4.83 22.83 11.90
C GLN A 245 -4.04 23.20 13.16
N SER A 246 -3.58 22.20 13.93
CA SER A 246 -2.78 22.43 15.12
C SER A 246 -1.48 23.20 14.84
N ARG A 247 -0.84 22.90 13.70
CA ARG A 247 0.36 23.59 13.27
C ARG A 247 0.08 25.04 12.89
N ILE A 248 -1.02 25.33 12.20
CA ILE A 248 -1.47 26.69 11.89
C ILE A 248 -1.72 27.49 13.15
N ASP A 249 -2.47 26.92 14.10
CA ASP A 249 -2.86 27.56 15.36
C ASP A 249 -1.63 27.90 16.23
N SER A 250 -0.60 27.07 16.19
CA SER A 250 0.62 27.25 16.98
C SER A 250 1.69 28.11 16.30
N THR A 251 1.57 28.37 15.00
CA THR A 251 2.54 29.15 14.23
C THR A 251 1.84 30.24 13.39
N SER A 252 1.77 30.05 12.07
CA SER A 252 1.00 30.90 11.14
C SER A 252 0.85 30.22 9.79
N PRO A 253 -0.11 30.65 8.93
CA PRO A 253 -0.19 30.20 7.55
C PRO A 253 1.11 30.43 6.75
N GLN A 254 1.80 31.54 6.97
CA GLN A 254 3.05 31.86 6.29
C GLN A 254 4.20 30.91 6.68
N ALA A 255 4.26 30.53 7.96
CA ALA A 255 5.23 29.54 8.44
C ALA A 255 4.98 28.19 7.78
N LEU A 256 3.71 27.80 7.61
CA LEU A 256 3.33 26.57 6.94
C LEU A 256 3.71 26.57 5.44
N GLN A 257 3.44 27.67 4.72
CA GLN A 257 3.86 27.85 3.32
C GLN A 257 5.40 27.81 3.17
N THR A 258 6.12 28.35 4.15
CA THR A 258 7.58 28.28 4.18
C THR A 258 8.05 26.83 4.41
N LEU A 259 7.40 26.10 5.30
CA LEU A 259 7.70 24.69 5.59
C LEU A 259 7.63 23.85 4.32
N TYR A 260 6.52 23.90 3.60
CA TYR A 260 6.29 23.06 2.42
C TYR A 260 6.78 23.65 1.08
N ARG A 261 7.50 24.79 1.11
CA ARG A 261 8.03 25.38 -0.12
C ARG A 261 8.79 24.36 -0.96
N GLN A 262 8.45 24.21 -2.25
CA GLN A 262 8.99 23.22 -3.18
C GLN A 262 8.67 21.75 -2.83
N GLN A 263 7.71 21.50 -1.98
CA GLN A 263 7.21 20.18 -1.66
C GLN A 263 5.73 20.10 -2.03
N CYS A 264 5.23 18.89 -2.29
CA CYS A 264 3.82 18.64 -2.52
C CYS A 264 3.10 18.25 -1.22
N VAL A 265 1.84 18.65 -1.10
CA VAL A 265 1.00 18.30 0.04
C VAL A 265 -0.25 17.58 -0.45
N GLY A 266 -0.34 16.30 -0.13
CA GLY A 266 -1.51 15.46 -0.31
C GLY A 266 -2.30 15.31 0.99
N LEU A 267 -3.41 14.58 0.93
CA LEU A 267 -4.36 14.41 2.02
C LEU A 267 -4.24 13.04 2.66
N GLN A 268 -4.37 12.95 4.01
CA GLN A 268 -4.50 11.67 4.73
C GLN A 268 -5.80 11.57 5.54
N GLY A 269 -6.75 12.50 5.33
CA GLY A 269 -7.96 12.65 6.10
C GLY A 269 -7.75 13.53 7.35
N TRP A 270 -8.84 13.74 8.11
CA TRP A 270 -8.81 14.67 9.25
C TRP A 270 -8.01 14.12 10.44
N GLU A 271 -8.14 12.81 10.69
CA GLU A 271 -7.42 12.10 11.76
C GLU A 271 -6.99 10.70 11.29
N TYR A 272 -5.96 10.14 11.90
CA TYR A 272 -5.41 8.83 11.54
C TYR A 272 -6.37 7.72 11.92
N ARG A 273 -7.33 7.44 11.05
CA ARG A 273 -8.39 6.47 11.25
C ARG A 273 -8.69 5.73 9.94
N SER A 274 -8.94 4.42 10.03
CA SER A 274 -9.37 3.62 8.87
C SER A 274 -10.63 4.20 8.22
N HIS A 275 -10.57 4.49 6.93
CA HIS A 275 -11.70 5.01 6.14
C HIS A 275 -12.57 3.88 5.56
N ALA A 276 -12.21 2.61 5.72
CA ALA A 276 -12.95 1.47 5.17
C ALA A 276 -14.34 1.28 5.81
N HIS A 277 -14.45 1.51 7.13
CA HIS A 277 -15.68 1.21 7.90
C HIS A 277 -16.23 2.41 8.68
N TRP A 278 -15.67 3.59 8.50
CA TRP A 278 -16.08 4.79 9.20
C TRP A 278 -17.10 5.58 8.40
N ASN A 279 -18.27 5.90 8.98
CA ASN A 279 -19.32 6.66 8.28
C ASN A 279 -18.93 8.12 7.97
N GLY A 280 -18.00 8.72 8.74
CA GLY A 280 -17.51 10.08 8.52
C GLY A 280 -16.31 10.19 7.59
N TRP A 281 -16.02 9.18 6.78
CA TRP A 281 -14.84 9.13 5.93
C TRP A 281 -14.82 10.25 4.87
N GLN A 282 -15.97 10.60 4.26
CA GLN A 282 -16.10 11.68 3.28
C GLN A 282 -15.82 13.04 3.92
N ASP A 283 -16.50 13.36 5.03
CA ASP A 283 -16.27 14.61 5.77
C ASP A 283 -14.81 14.76 6.19
N SER A 284 -14.16 13.67 6.59
CA SER A 284 -12.73 13.65 6.93
C SER A 284 -11.85 14.10 5.77
N ILE A 285 -12.13 13.63 4.57
CA ILE A 285 -11.37 13.97 3.37
C ILE A 285 -11.68 15.41 2.93
N GLU A 286 -12.97 15.77 2.81
CA GLU A 286 -13.42 17.09 2.35
C GLU A 286 -12.92 18.23 3.25
N ARG A 287 -12.98 18.05 4.56
CA ARG A 287 -12.45 19.05 5.52
C ARG A 287 -10.95 19.22 5.37
N THR A 288 -10.21 18.13 5.20
CA THR A 288 -8.76 18.20 5.01
C THR A 288 -8.42 18.85 3.70
N ALA A 289 -9.14 18.51 2.61
CA ALA A 289 -8.95 19.12 1.30
C ALA A 289 -9.19 20.63 1.34
N THR A 290 -10.31 21.06 1.93
CA THR A 290 -10.66 22.47 2.08
C THR A 290 -9.57 23.25 2.83
N LEU A 291 -9.12 22.72 3.98
CA LEU A 291 -8.08 23.37 4.77
C LEU A 291 -6.75 23.44 4.01
N THR A 292 -6.35 22.34 3.37
CA THR A 292 -5.06 22.29 2.63
C THR A 292 -5.06 23.23 1.44
N GLN A 293 -6.13 23.23 0.64
CA GLN A 293 -6.26 24.12 -0.52
C GLN A 293 -6.26 25.61 -0.12
N GLN A 294 -6.89 25.95 1.01
CA GLN A 294 -6.91 27.33 1.51
C GLN A 294 -5.55 27.81 2.03
N MET A 295 -4.81 26.93 2.70
CA MET A 295 -3.55 27.30 3.38
C MET A 295 -2.30 27.11 2.50
N LEU A 296 -2.36 26.13 1.59
CA LEU A 296 -1.23 25.67 0.77
C LEU A 296 -1.63 25.50 -0.71
N PRO A 297 -2.25 26.53 -1.36
CA PRO A 297 -2.75 26.39 -2.73
C PRO A 297 -1.67 26.01 -3.75
N ASP A 298 -0.43 26.51 -3.56
CA ASP A 298 0.70 26.26 -4.47
C ASP A 298 1.37 24.90 -4.23
N ASN A 299 1.06 24.22 -3.12
CA ASN A 299 1.67 22.95 -2.75
C ASN A 299 0.69 21.79 -2.86
N PHE A 300 -0.61 22.09 -2.87
CA PHE A 300 -1.65 21.05 -2.91
C PHE A 300 -1.54 20.23 -4.18
N VAL A 301 -1.55 18.90 -3.99
CA VAL A 301 -1.72 17.93 -5.07
C VAL A 301 -2.97 17.09 -4.80
N PRO A 302 -3.75 16.72 -5.85
CA PRO A 302 -5.04 16.07 -5.68
C PRO A 302 -4.92 14.57 -5.34
N LEU A 303 -4.11 14.26 -4.34
CA LEU A 303 -3.85 12.89 -3.89
C LEU A 303 -4.38 12.67 -2.47
N PHE A 304 -5.03 11.53 -2.26
CA PHE A 304 -5.45 11.05 -0.94
C PHE A 304 -4.75 9.75 -0.58
N ARG A 305 -4.08 9.71 0.57
CA ARG A 305 -3.48 8.52 1.14
C ARG A 305 -4.37 7.98 2.26
N PRO A 306 -5.04 6.84 2.07
CA PRO A 306 -5.87 6.27 3.14
C PRO A 306 -5.00 5.75 4.28
N PRO A 307 -5.28 6.12 5.56
CA PRO A 307 -4.61 5.54 6.71
C PRO A 307 -4.64 4.00 6.67
N TYR A 308 -3.50 3.35 6.88
CA TYR A 308 -3.30 1.90 6.76
C TYR A 308 -3.55 1.32 5.35
N GLY A 309 -3.67 2.11 4.30
CA GLY A 309 -4.18 1.67 3.00
C GLY A 309 -5.69 1.34 3.00
N HIS A 310 -6.39 1.57 4.10
CA HIS A 310 -7.77 1.13 4.31
C HIS A 310 -8.77 2.13 3.72
N ARG A 311 -9.44 1.74 2.65
CA ARG A 311 -10.48 2.51 1.96
C ARG A 311 -11.64 1.60 1.55
N ARG A 312 -12.70 2.20 1.05
CA ARG A 312 -13.90 1.50 0.61
C ARG A 312 -13.77 1.11 -0.87
N ALA A 313 -14.19 -0.12 -1.20
CA ALA A 313 -14.21 -0.59 -2.58
C ALA A 313 -15.21 0.22 -3.46
N ASP A 314 -16.24 0.81 -2.86
CA ASP A 314 -17.29 1.63 -3.53
C ASP A 314 -16.98 3.13 -3.53
N SER A 315 -15.75 3.56 -3.22
CA SER A 315 -15.39 4.98 -3.07
C SER A 315 -14.96 5.67 -4.36
N ALA A 316 -14.78 4.94 -5.46
CA ALA A 316 -14.23 5.49 -6.70
C ALA A 316 -15.00 6.72 -7.24
N GLN A 317 -16.34 6.67 -7.22
CA GLN A 317 -17.16 7.81 -7.70
C GLN A 317 -16.94 9.06 -6.84
N PHE A 318 -16.86 8.91 -5.51
CA PHE A 318 -16.58 10.05 -4.62
C PHE A 318 -15.24 10.71 -4.97
N PHE A 319 -14.18 9.92 -5.18
CA PHE A 319 -12.86 10.48 -5.52
C PHE A 319 -12.87 11.19 -6.88
N ARG A 320 -13.57 10.65 -7.89
CA ARG A 320 -13.75 11.35 -9.18
C ARG A 320 -14.51 12.66 -9.01
N ASP A 321 -15.62 12.68 -8.25
CA ASP A 321 -16.42 13.88 -8.00
C ASP A 321 -15.62 14.97 -7.26
N GLN A 322 -14.70 14.56 -6.37
CA GLN A 322 -13.78 15.47 -5.66
C GLN A 322 -12.52 15.81 -6.46
N GLN A 323 -12.35 15.27 -7.65
CA GLN A 323 -11.11 15.39 -8.46
C GLN A 323 -9.87 14.95 -7.67
N LEU A 324 -10.01 13.93 -6.85
CA LEU A 324 -8.94 13.33 -6.05
C LEU A 324 -8.61 11.92 -6.57
N ARG A 325 -7.36 11.51 -6.43
CA ARG A 325 -6.93 10.13 -6.68
C ARG A 325 -6.40 9.49 -5.40
N VAL A 326 -6.65 8.21 -5.22
CA VAL A 326 -6.06 7.44 -4.13
C VAL A 326 -4.61 7.14 -4.47
N SER A 327 -3.68 7.52 -3.56
CA SER A 327 -2.26 7.21 -3.67
C SER A 327 -1.88 6.17 -2.62
N LEU A 328 -1.58 4.98 -3.07
CA LEU A 328 -1.03 3.88 -2.28
C LEU A 328 0.51 3.88 -2.38
N TRP A 329 1.14 2.82 -1.93
CA TRP A 329 2.58 2.60 -2.00
C TRP A 329 2.89 1.14 -2.35
N ASN A 330 4.05 0.90 -2.89
CA ASN A 330 4.57 -0.42 -3.17
C ASN A 330 5.92 -0.68 -2.48
N ILE A 331 6.48 0.33 -1.81
CA ILE A 331 7.69 0.22 -0.99
C ILE A 331 7.38 0.80 0.39
N ASP A 332 7.08 -0.09 1.35
CA ASP A 332 6.83 0.27 2.74
C ASP A 332 8.13 0.21 3.55
N SER A 333 8.55 1.36 4.08
CA SER A 333 9.75 1.48 4.90
C SER A 333 9.63 0.81 6.27
N GLN A 334 8.41 0.63 6.79
CA GLN A 334 8.11 0.16 8.15
C GLN A 334 8.73 1.03 9.26
N ASP A 335 9.05 2.30 8.96
CA ASP A 335 9.66 3.24 9.91
C ASP A 335 8.70 3.67 11.03
N GLY A 336 7.39 3.64 10.79
CA GLY A 336 6.34 3.93 11.79
C GLY A 336 6.27 2.90 12.93
N THR A 337 6.89 1.71 12.77
CA THR A 337 6.91 0.67 13.78
C THR A 337 8.08 0.83 14.76
N GLY A 338 7.88 0.48 16.04
CA GLY A 338 8.96 0.37 17.04
C GLY A 338 9.84 -0.88 16.89
N ARG A 339 9.61 -1.75 15.89
CA ARG A 339 10.17 -3.10 15.79
C ARG A 339 11.49 -3.18 15.05
N ILE A 340 11.82 -2.21 14.21
CA ILE A 340 13.06 -2.12 13.44
C ILE A 340 13.76 -0.78 13.66
N SER A 341 15.08 -0.76 13.54
CA SER A 341 15.90 0.45 13.65
C SER A 341 15.87 1.29 12.36
N ALA A 342 16.38 2.52 12.42
CA ALA A 342 16.54 3.37 11.24
C ALA A 342 17.44 2.75 10.17
N GLU A 343 18.53 2.07 10.59
CA GLU A 343 19.44 1.34 9.70
C GLU A 343 18.71 0.17 9.01
N GLN A 344 17.95 -0.63 9.78
CA GLN A 344 17.15 -1.72 9.21
C GLN A 344 16.09 -1.20 8.24
N THR A 345 15.48 -0.05 8.54
CA THR A 345 14.55 0.66 7.65
C THR A 345 15.23 1.05 6.34
N ALA A 346 16.41 1.67 6.39
CA ALA A 346 17.16 2.07 5.20
C ALA A 346 17.56 0.85 4.34
N HIS A 347 18.06 -0.19 4.96
CA HIS A 347 18.46 -1.42 4.29
C HIS A 347 17.25 -2.15 3.66
N ARG A 348 16.10 -2.17 4.34
CA ARG A 348 14.85 -2.70 3.81
C ARG A 348 14.42 -1.94 2.55
N VAL A 349 14.34 -0.61 2.64
CA VAL A 349 13.92 0.23 1.51
C VAL A 349 14.84 0.03 0.31
N LEU A 350 16.17 0.07 0.50
CA LEU A 350 17.11 -0.19 -0.59
C LEU A 350 16.88 -1.56 -1.23
N THR A 351 16.65 -2.61 -0.44
CA THR A 351 16.41 -3.95 -0.98
C THR A 351 15.10 -4.02 -1.77
N LEU A 352 14.04 -3.33 -1.30
CA LEU A 352 12.79 -3.23 -2.04
C LEU A 352 12.92 -2.37 -3.32
N MET A 353 13.73 -1.31 -3.31
CA MET A 353 14.04 -0.54 -4.52
C MET A 353 14.76 -1.39 -5.58
N LEU A 354 15.67 -2.27 -5.17
CA LEU A 354 16.32 -3.23 -6.07
C LEU A 354 15.34 -4.26 -6.62
N LEU A 355 14.42 -4.76 -5.79
CA LEU A 355 13.43 -5.75 -6.18
C LEU A 355 12.38 -5.16 -7.13
N TRP A 356 11.82 -4.00 -6.76
CA TRP A 356 10.69 -3.40 -7.49
C TRP A 356 11.09 -2.42 -8.57
N ARG A 357 12.32 -1.93 -8.56
CA ARG A 357 12.95 -1.06 -9.56
C ARG A 357 12.26 0.27 -9.80
N ARG A 358 11.05 0.48 -9.26
CA ARG A 358 10.24 1.71 -9.35
C ARG A 358 9.25 1.78 -8.21
N GLY A 359 8.77 2.97 -7.88
CA GLY A 359 7.62 3.06 -7.00
C GLY A 359 7.53 4.23 -6.03
N ASN A 360 6.40 4.22 -5.33
CA ASN A 360 6.12 5.10 -4.19
C ASN A 360 6.72 4.51 -2.92
N ILE A 361 7.66 5.24 -2.32
CA ILE A 361 8.29 4.87 -1.04
C ILE A 361 7.59 5.64 0.07
N VAL A 362 7.00 4.94 1.04
CA VAL A 362 6.37 5.57 2.19
C VAL A 362 7.29 5.60 3.40
N PHE A 363 7.41 6.79 4.00
CA PHE A 363 7.97 7.08 5.31
C PHE A 363 6.98 7.90 6.14
N HIS A 364 7.22 8.03 7.43
CA HIS A 364 6.45 8.89 8.32
C HIS A 364 7.29 10.09 8.75
N ASP A 365 6.74 11.31 8.60
CA ASP A 365 7.37 12.54 9.06
C ASP A 365 7.12 12.84 10.54
N THR A 366 6.61 11.85 11.26
CA THR A 366 6.34 11.91 12.71
C THR A 366 7.36 11.12 13.54
N THR A 367 8.33 10.45 12.88
CA THR A 367 9.40 9.67 13.51
C THR A 367 10.77 10.19 13.11
N ASP A 368 11.79 9.90 13.92
CA ASP A 368 13.19 10.25 13.65
C ASP A 368 13.91 9.26 12.71
N LYS A 369 13.28 8.13 12.40
CA LYS A 369 13.89 7.10 11.55
C LYS A 369 14.06 7.56 10.11
N ALA A 370 13.06 8.24 9.55
CA ALA A 370 13.16 8.81 8.21
C ALA A 370 14.33 9.79 8.10
N GLN A 371 14.61 10.60 9.15
CA GLN A 371 15.74 11.54 9.19
C GLN A 371 17.11 10.86 9.09
N GLN A 372 17.22 9.59 9.45
CA GLN A 372 18.46 8.81 9.35
C GLN A 372 18.46 7.95 8.07
N ALA A 373 17.34 7.31 7.74
CA ALA A 373 17.23 6.39 6.62
C ALA A 373 17.33 7.10 5.26
N VAL A 374 16.63 8.24 5.08
CA VAL A 374 16.58 8.94 3.79
C VAL A 374 17.94 9.48 3.36
N PRO A 375 18.73 10.16 4.21
CA PRO A 375 20.09 10.58 3.83
C PRO A 375 20.99 9.40 3.48
N TRP A 376 20.90 8.29 4.21
CA TRP A 376 21.67 7.09 3.92
C TRP A 376 21.32 6.51 2.55
N LEU A 377 20.03 6.42 2.21
CA LEU A 377 19.56 5.95 0.91
C LEU A 377 20.08 6.84 -0.22
N MET A 378 19.96 8.16 -0.08
CA MET A 378 20.44 9.10 -1.09
C MET A 378 21.94 9.02 -1.32
N ALA A 379 22.73 8.85 -0.25
CA ALA A 379 24.18 8.69 -0.36
C ALA A 379 24.55 7.38 -1.08
N ASN A 380 23.89 6.26 -0.77
CA ASN A 380 24.20 4.95 -1.35
C ASN A 380 23.66 4.77 -2.78
N LEU A 381 22.71 5.58 -3.20
CA LEU A 381 22.08 5.52 -4.53
C LEU A 381 22.49 6.68 -5.47
N ALA A 382 23.37 7.57 -5.01
CA ALA A 382 23.72 8.80 -5.74
C ALA A 382 24.23 8.56 -7.18
N GLN A 383 24.85 7.42 -7.44
CA GLN A 383 25.43 7.06 -8.75
C GLN A 383 24.77 5.82 -9.38
N SER A 384 23.73 5.29 -8.77
CA SER A 384 23.06 4.04 -9.17
C SER A 384 22.20 4.17 -10.44
N GLY A 385 22.04 5.38 -10.96
CA GLY A 385 21.21 5.65 -12.15
C GLY A 385 19.70 5.69 -11.85
N ILE A 386 19.30 5.79 -10.57
CA ILE A 386 17.91 6.07 -10.21
C ILE A 386 17.57 7.55 -10.45
N SER A 387 16.28 7.83 -10.62
CA SER A 387 15.71 9.16 -10.66
C SER A 387 14.64 9.32 -9.57
N TRP A 388 14.50 10.55 -9.09
CA TRP A 388 13.42 10.94 -8.18
C TRP A 388 12.34 11.65 -9.00
N GLU A 389 11.12 11.13 -8.94
CA GLU A 389 9.96 11.68 -9.65
C GLU A 389 9.57 13.04 -9.05
N ASP A 390 9.11 13.94 -9.91
CA ASP A 390 8.55 15.22 -9.47
C ASP A 390 7.12 15.01 -8.97
N CYS A 391 6.89 15.28 -7.69
CA CYS A 391 5.60 15.11 -7.05
C CYS A 391 4.47 15.98 -7.64
N HIS A 392 4.80 17.05 -8.38
CA HIS A 392 3.82 17.90 -9.06
C HIS A 392 3.38 17.30 -10.41
N ILE A 393 4.26 16.55 -11.07
CA ILE A 393 4.02 15.96 -12.39
C ILE A 393 3.36 14.59 -12.25
N TYR A 394 3.73 13.82 -11.25
CA TYR A 394 3.26 12.44 -11.06
C TYR A 394 1.74 12.25 -11.18
N PRO A 395 0.88 13.06 -10.55
CA PRO A 395 -0.57 12.91 -10.72
C PRO A 395 -1.07 13.18 -12.14
N GLN A 396 -0.36 14.03 -12.91
CA GLN A 396 -0.76 14.45 -14.25
C GLN A 396 -0.37 13.42 -15.32
N GLN A 397 0.84 12.85 -15.24
CA GLN A 397 1.31 11.84 -16.21
C GLN A 397 0.39 10.63 -16.30
N LEU A 398 -0.11 10.16 -15.17
CA LEU A 398 -1.01 9.00 -15.12
C LEU A 398 -2.43 9.29 -15.61
N SER A 399 -2.86 10.55 -15.66
CA SER A 399 -4.14 10.95 -16.24
C SER A 399 -4.09 10.90 -17.76
N ASP A 400 -2.97 11.28 -18.34
CA ASP A 400 -2.79 11.28 -19.79
C ASP A 400 -2.71 9.85 -20.37
N GLU A 401 -2.13 8.91 -19.62
CA GLU A 401 -2.08 7.49 -20.01
C GLU A 401 -3.46 6.80 -19.88
N ALA A 402 -4.25 7.15 -18.88
CA ALA A 402 -5.58 6.59 -18.68
C ALA A 402 -6.57 7.02 -19.79
N ASP A 403 -6.39 8.19 -20.37
CA ASP A 403 -7.20 8.69 -21.49
C ASP A 403 -6.80 8.04 -22.84
N GLN A 404 -5.58 7.49 -22.95
CA GLN A 404 -5.11 6.80 -24.15
C GLN A 404 -5.58 5.33 -24.25
N ASP A 405 -5.93 4.71 -23.12
CA ASP A 405 -6.45 3.34 -23.03
C ASP A 405 -8.00 3.27 -23.03
N ALA A 406 -8.71 4.39 -23.14
CA ALA A 406 -10.13 4.37 -23.35
C ALA A 406 -10.42 3.73 -24.74
N PRO A 407 -11.23 2.66 -24.83
CA PRO A 407 -11.57 2.10 -26.13
C PRO A 407 -12.23 3.20 -26.97
N GLU A 408 -11.65 3.50 -28.12
CA GLU A 408 -12.35 4.28 -29.15
C GLU A 408 -13.66 3.55 -29.41
N ASP A 409 -14.79 4.20 -29.10
CA ASP A 409 -16.09 3.70 -29.53
C ASP A 409 -16.03 3.57 -31.05
N GLU A 410 -15.90 2.34 -31.53
CA GLU A 410 -16.07 2.04 -32.96
C GLU A 410 -17.49 2.46 -33.33
N ASP A 411 -17.60 3.65 -33.92
CA ASP A 411 -18.78 4.09 -34.63
C ASP A 411 -19.19 2.98 -35.62
N SER A 412 -20.23 2.26 -35.27
CA SER A 412 -20.86 1.30 -36.16
C SER A 412 -21.55 2.08 -37.29
N ASP A 413 -20.78 2.39 -38.34
CA ASP A 413 -21.34 2.69 -39.64
C ASP A 413 -22.03 1.43 -40.18
N GLU A 414 -23.32 1.29 -39.92
CA GLU A 414 -24.17 0.39 -40.69
C GLU A 414 -24.41 1.00 -42.09
N PRO A 415 -24.10 0.29 -43.18
CA PRO A 415 -24.46 0.78 -44.52
C PRO A 415 -25.98 0.67 -44.76
N GLU A 416 -26.62 1.81 -44.99
CA GLU A 416 -27.98 1.86 -45.58
C GLU A 416 -28.00 1.13 -46.95
N ASP A 417 -28.58 -0.06 -46.96
CA ASP A 417 -28.90 -0.75 -48.22
C ASP A 417 -30.30 -0.45 -48.65
N GLN A 418 -30.39 0.34 -49.75
CA GLN A 418 -31.60 0.67 -50.48
C GLN A 418 -32.13 -0.57 -51.20
N GLN A 419 -33.33 -1.05 -50.86
CA GLN A 419 -34.17 -1.78 -51.82
C GLN A 419 -35.64 -1.34 -51.76
N ARG A 420 -35.99 -0.81 -52.92
CA ARG A 420 -37.29 -0.29 -53.38
C ARG A 420 -38.12 -1.42 -53.99
N ALA A 421 -39.44 -1.33 -53.84
CA ALA A 421 -40.54 -1.84 -54.61
C ALA A 421 -41.02 -3.29 -54.34
N ASP A 422 -42.23 -3.45 -53.86
CA ASP A 422 -43.43 -3.73 -54.60
C ASP A 422 -44.62 -3.94 -53.64
N GLN A 423 -45.71 -3.15 -53.92
CA GLN A 423 -47.04 -3.47 -53.40
C GLN A 423 -47.71 -4.48 -54.33
N PRO A 424 -48.69 -5.30 -53.88
CA PRO A 424 -50.08 -4.92 -54.12
C PRO A 424 -51.10 -5.16 -52.98
N GLN A 425 -52.18 -4.51 -53.20
CA GLN A 425 -53.42 -4.23 -52.50
C GLN A 425 -54.27 -5.42 -52.02
N GLN A 426 -55.12 -5.08 -51.00
CA GLN A 426 -56.47 -5.52 -50.67
C GLN A 426 -56.67 -6.90 -50.03
N SER A 427 -57.38 -6.97 -48.90
CA SER A 427 -58.82 -6.77 -48.78
C SER A 427 -59.28 -6.74 -47.30
N THR A 428 -60.24 -5.92 -47.04
CA THR A 428 -61.23 -5.84 -45.96
C THR A 428 -61.66 -7.21 -45.43
N ASP A 429 -61.83 -7.36 -44.10
CA ASP A 429 -63.15 -7.65 -43.55
C ASP A 429 -63.17 -7.38 -42.01
N GLN A 430 -64.33 -6.89 -41.62
CA GLN A 430 -64.84 -6.48 -40.32
C GLN A 430 -65.10 -7.71 -39.42
N ALA A 431 -65.05 -7.55 -38.12
CA ALA A 431 -66.19 -7.68 -37.21
C ALA A 431 -65.70 -7.89 -35.76
N GLU A 432 -66.16 -7.00 -34.94
CA GLU A 432 -66.94 -7.14 -33.71
C GLU A 432 -66.24 -7.56 -32.43
N GLU A 433 -66.26 -6.57 -31.54
CA GLU A 433 -66.36 -6.78 -30.08
C GLU A 433 -67.63 -7.52 -29.70
N PRO A 434 -67.84 -8.09 -28.50
CA PRO A 434 -67.81 -7.30 -27.27
C PRO A 434 -67.39 -8.06 -25.98
N GLY A 435 -67.05 -7.31 -24.95
CA GLY A 435 -67.78 -7.28 -23.68
C GLY A 435 -67.26 -8.09 -22.50
N GLU A 436 -67.03 -7.32 -21.48
CA GLU A 436 -67.46 -7.40 -20.07
C GLU A 436 -66.71 -8.29 -19.03
N GLN A 437 -66.28 -7.52 -18.03
CA GLN A 437 -66.45 -7.68 -16.55
C GLN A 437 -65.79 -8.91 -15.88
N GLY A 438 -64.93 -8.69 -14.94
CA GLY A 438 -65.14 -8.25 -13.54
C GLY A 438 -64.71 -9.35 -12.60
N GLU A 439 -63.78 -9.09 -11.78
CA GLU A 439 -63.68 -9.06 -10.31
C GLU A 439 -62.22 -8.77 -9.88
#